data_cc17586d3b9822e385de5f2880485015
#
_entry.id   cc17586d3b9822e385de5f2880485015
#
_cell.length_a   1.000
_cell.length_b   1.000
_cell.length_c   1.000
_cell.angle_alpha   90.00
_cell.angle_beta   90.00
_cell.angle_gamma   90.00
#
_symmetry.space_group_name_H-M   'P 1'
#
loop_
_entity.id
_entity.type
_entity.pdbx_description
1 polymer ?
#
loop_
_entity_poly.entity_id
_entity_poly.type
_entity_poly.pdbx_seq_one_letter_code
_entity_poly.pdbx_strand_id
1 'polypeptide(L)'
;MSKIEHLNITVPNIDEAIKFIQIVAPDFKVRKDVKSSTSYRWTHIGNDECYFALQEVHLGSEPESPRKAYKNYGVNHIAIVVDDLSKVETDLVKCGYKRSIETPIEKHRKRLYLFDNFGFEWELIEYTSQDPADKFLYE
;
A
#
# COMPACT_ATOMS: atom_id res chain seq x y z
N MET A 1 16.08 -11.83 -14.36
CA MET A 1 15.51 -10.46 -14.26
C MET A 1 15.32 -10.10 -12.79
N SER A 2 15.83 -8.97 -12.37
CA SER A 2 15.64 -8.53 -10.97
C SER A 2 14.25 -7.94 -10.79
N LYS A 3 13.63 -8.21 -9.64
CA LYS A 3 12.31 -7.66 -9.26
C LYS A 3 12.25 -7.43 -7.75
N ILE A 4 11.40 -6.54 -7.33
CA ILE A 4 11.11 -6.35 -5.90
C ILE A 4 10.27 -7.54 -5.45
N GLU A 5 10.73 -8.24 -4.40
CA GLU A 5 9.99 -9.36 -3.80
C GLU A 5 9.03 -8.86 -2.72
N HIS A 6 9.53 -8.02 -1.79
CA HIS A 6 8.71 -7.51 -0.69
C HIS A 6 9.18 -6.15 -0.17
N LEU A 7 8.30 -5.53 0.58
CA LEU A 7 8.57 -4.38 1.43
C LEU A 7 8.27 -4.74 2.87
N ASN A 8 9.19 -4.40 3.79
CA ASN A 8 8.94 -4.51 5.22
C ASN A 8 8.50 -3.15 5.77
N ILE A 9 7.37 -3.13 6.45
CA ILE A 9 6.75 -1.91 6.96
C ILE A 9 6.33 -2.11 8.41
N THR A 10 6.73 -1.20 9.28
CA THR A 10 6.18 -1.13 10.64
C THR A 10 4.88 -0.34 10.62
N VAL A 11 3.81 -0.94 11.11
CA VAL A 11 2.47 -0.36 11.17
C VAL A 11 1.97 -0.33 12.61
N PRO A 12 1.14 0.65 12.98
CA PRO A 12 0.53 0.70 14.32
C PRO A 12 -0.40 -0.47 14.62
N ASN A 13 -1.08 -0.99 13.61
CA ASN A 13 -2.06 -2.07 13.76
C ASN A 13 -2.11 -2.92 12.48
N ILE A 14 -1.71 -4.18 12.58
CA ILE A 14 -1.66 -5.10 11.43
C ILE A 14 -3.06 -5.40 10.90
N ASP A 15 -4.09 -5.55 11.73
CA ASP A 15 -5.44 -5.88 11.26
C ASP A 15 -6.02 -4.77 10.38
N GLU A 16 -5.81 -3.51 10.75
CA GLU A 16 -6.20 -2.35 9.95
C GLU A 16 -5.41 -2.28 8.62
N ALA A 17 -4.12 -2.57 8.66
CA ALA A 17 -3.29 -2.61 7.46
C ALA A 17 -3.73 -3.72 6.49
N ILE A 18 -4.04 -4.91 7.00
CA ILE A 18 -4.58 -6.03 6.20
C ILE A 18 -5.89 -5.62 5.54
N LYS A 19 -6.82 -5.02 6.31
CA LYS A 19 -8.11 -4.56 5.80
C LYS A 19 -7.94 -3.59 4.62
N PHE A 20 -7.10 -2.59 4.77
CA PHE A 20 -6.80 -1.64 3.70
C PHE A 20 -6.20 -2.34 2.47
N ILE A 21 -5.16 -3.14 2.66
CA ILE A 21 -4.46 -3.84 1.56
C ILE A 21 -5.43 -4.75 0.80
N GLN A 22 -6.32 -5.46 1.48
CA GLN A 22 -7.27 -6.37 0.82
C GLN A 22 -8.41 -5.66 0.08
N ILE A 23 -8.71 -4.41 0.44
CA ILE A 23 -9.61 -3.57 -0.37
C ILE A 23 -8.92 -3.17 -1.69
N VAL A 24 -7.67 -2.75 -1.61
CA VAL A 24 -6.87 -2.28 -2.74
C VAL A 24 -6.44 -3.43 -3.65
N ALA A 25 -6.00 -4.52 -3.07
CA ALA A 25 -5.47 -5.71 -3.74
C ALA A 25 -6.20 -6.97 -3.24
N PRO A 26 -7.39 -7.30 -3.78
CA PRO A 26 -8.19 -8.44 -3.30
C PRO A 26 -7.53 -9.81 -3.48
N ASP A 27 -6.56 -9.91 -4.36
CA ASP A 27 -5.73 -11.11 -4.59
C ASP A 27 -4.61 -11.29 -3.55
N PHE A 28 -4.32 -10.27 -2.75
CA PHE A 28 -3.37 -10.39 -1.65
C PHE A 28 -3.97 -11.18 -0.49
N LYS A 29 -3.27 -12.26 -0.10
CA LYS A 29 -3.69 -13.17 0.98
C LYS A 29 -2.66 -13.18 2.09
N VAL A 30 -3.13 -13.29 3.32
CA VAL A 30 -2.26 -13.52 4.47
C VAL A 30 -1.68 -14.93 4.36
N ARG A 31 -0.35 -15.03 4.32
CA ARG A 31 0.37 -16.30 4.26
C ARG A 31 0.84 -16.77 5.62
N LYS A 32 1.21 -15.81 6.46
CA LYS A 32 1.72 -16.07 7.80
C LYS A 32 1.34 -14.91 8.71
N ASP A 33 0.87 -15.21 9.90
CA ASP A 33 0.59 -14.25 10.96
C ASP A 33 1.11 -14.82 12.28
N VAL A 34 2.06 -14.13 12.90
CA VAL A 34 2.71 -14.57 14.14
C VAL A 34 2.50 -13.51 15.21
N LYS A 35 1.81 -13.90 16.28
CA LYS A 35 1.62 -13.08 17.48
C LYS A 35 2.59 -13.57 18.54
N SER A 36 3.45 -12.67 19.02
CA SER A 36 4.38 -12.98 20.11
C SER A 36 3.98 -12.21 21.36
N SER A 37 4.03 -12.86 22.51
CA SER A 37 3.86 -12.21 23.81
C SER A 37 5.14 -11.56 24.35
N THR A 38 6.28 -11.79 23.72
CA THR A 38 7.61 -11.36 24.18
C THR A 38 8.36 -10.47 23.21
N SER A 39 7.81 -10.26 21.99
CA SER A 39 8.52 -9.56 20.93
C SER A 39 7.58 -8.58 20.19
N TYR A 40 7.12 -8.94 18.99
CA TYR A 40 6.19 -8.14 18.20
C TYR A 40 5.37 -9.06 17.30
N ARG A 41 4.22 -8.56 16.85
CA ARG A 41 3.43 -9.25 15.83
C ARG A 41 3.99 -8.94 14.45
N TRP A 42 4.03 -9.94 13.58
CA TRP A 42 4.36 -9.75 12.17
C TRP A 42 3.49 -10.62 11.26
N THR A 43 3.28 -10.16 10.05
CA THR A 43 2.41 -10.79 9.07
C THR A 43 2.98 -10.63 7.68
N HIS A 44 2.89 -11.67 6.86
CA HIS A 44 3.14 -11.60 5.42
C HIS A 44 1.82 -11.65 4.67
N ILE A 45 1.56 -10.65 3.84
CA ILE A 45 0.38 -10.55 3.00
C ILE A 45 0.77 -10.22 1.56
N GLY A 46 0.35 -11.01 0.59
CA GLY A 46 0.70 -10.82 -0.81
C GLY A 46 0.07 -11.83 -1.75
N ASN A 47 0.52 -11.79 -2.99
CA ASN A 47 0.18 -12.74 -4.05
C ASN A 47 1.41 -13.54 -4.49
N ASP A 48 1.36 -14.21 -5.64
CA ASP A 48 2.49 -15.03 -6.12
C ASP A 48 3.69 -14.21 -6.63
N GLU A 49 3.51 -12.90 -6.82
CA GLU A 49 4.57 -12.02 -7.36
C GLU A 49 5.33 -11.26 -6.27
N CYS A 50 4.63 -10.78 -5.25
CA CYS A 50 5.22 -9.94 -4.21
C CYS A 50 4.37 -9.93 -2.93
N TYR A 51 4.94 -9.38 -1.86
CA TYR A 51 4.21 -9.27 -0.59
C TYR A 51 4.67 -8.09 0.26
N PHE A 52 3.86 -7.74 1.23
CA PHE A 52 4.24 -6.87 2.34
C PHE A 52 4.57 -7.74 3.56
N ALA A 53 5.74 -7.49 4.15
CA ALA A 53 6.10 -7.97 5.47
C ALA A 53 5.72 -6.87 6.47
N LEU A 54 4.57 -7.01 7.10
CA LEU A 54 4.06 -6.06 8.09
C LEU A 54 4.54 -6.46 9.47
N GLN A 55 4.91 -5.49 10.28
CA GLN A 55 5.19 -5.71 11.70
C GLN A 55 4.68 -4.56 12.56
N GLU A 56 4.35 -4.86 13.79
CA GLU A 56 4.06 -3.86 14.82
C GLU A 56 5.34 -3.50 15.55
N VAL A 57 5.30 -2.39 16.28
CA VAL A 57 6.43 -1.96 17.12
C VAL A 57 6.74 -3.04 18.16
N HIS A 58 8.01 -3.27 18.43
CA HIS A 58 8.45 -4.23 19.47
C HIS A 58 7.80 -3.89 20.82
N LEU A 59 7.37 -4.91 21.55
CA LEU A 59 6.77 -4.75 22.88
C LEU A 59 7.70 -3.96 23.80
N GLY A 60 7.16 -2.95 24.48
CA GLY A 60 7.91 -2.07 25.35
C GLY A 60 8.75 -0.98 24.66
N SER A 61 8.67 -0.90 23.33
CA SER A 61 9.29 0.19 22.53
C SER A 61 8.24 1.21 22.12
N GLU A 62 8.67 2.46 22.02
CA GLU A 62 7.85 3.56 21.50
C GLU A 62 8.43 4.06 20.19
N PRO A 63 7.62 4.42 19.19
CA PRO A 63 8.10 5.08 17.99
C PRO A 63 8.78 6.41 18.36
N GLU A 64 9.96 6.68 17.83
CA GLU A 64 10.69 7.91 18.15
C GLU A 64 9.92 9.15 17.73
N SER A 65 9.38 9.17 16.53
CA SER A 65 8.50 10.23 16.03
C SER A 65 7.80 9.80 14.74
N PRO A 66 6.65 10.40 14.40
CA PRO A 66 6.06 10.16 13.10
C PRO A 66 7.00 10.61 11.99
N ARG A 67 7.28 9.73 11.03
CA ARG A 67 8.00 10.09 9.83
C ARG A 67 7.16 11.06 8.98
N LYS A 68 7.79 12.12 8.47
CA LYS A 68 7.16 13.06 7.54
C LYS A 68 7.57 12.69 6.11
N ALA A 69 6.63 12.18 5.33
CA ALA A 69 6.83 11.92 3.92
C ALA A 69 7.30 13.18 3.17
N TYR A 70 8.16 13.01 2.18
CA TYR A 70 8.76 14.08 1.37
C TYR A 70 9.71 15.04 2.12
N LYS A 71 9.87 14.86 3.43
CA LYS A 71 10.76 15.68 4.26
C LYS A 71 11.85 14.87 4.94
N ASN A 72 11.53 13.70 5.43
CA ASN A 72 12.51 12.79 6.01
C ASN A 72 12.97 11.78 4.95
N TYR A 73 14.20 11.29 5.06
CA TYR A 73 14.66 10.22 4.18
C TYR A 73 13.83 8.96 4.36
N GLY A 74 13.52 8.28 3.24
CA GLY A 74 12.78 7.03 3.22
C GLY A 74 11.67 7.02 2.17
N VAL A 75 10.81 6.02 2.24
CA VAL A 75 9.68 5.85 1.31
C VAL A 75 8.63 6.93 1.54
N ASN A 76 8.22 7.62 0.47
CA ASN A 76 7.14 8.60 0.52
C ASN A 76 5.78 7.95 0.32
N HIS A 77 5.64 7.14 -0.75
CA HIS A 77 4.43 6.38 -1.03
C HIS A 77 4.78 5.02 -1.64
N ILE A 78 3.79 4.15 -1.68
CA ILE A 78 3.86 2.85 -2.34
C ILE A 78 2.79 2.84 -3.40
N ALA A 79 3.15 2.42 -4.62
CA ALA A 79 2.21 2.30 -5.72
C ALA A 79 1.77 0.85 -5.91
N ILE A 80 0.47 0.65 -6.12
CA ILE A 80 -0.13 -0.65 -6.45
C ILE A 80 -0.92 -0.49 -7.75
N VAL A 81 -0.70 -1.41 -8.68
CA VAL A 81 -1.53 -1.52 -9.89
C VAL A 81 -2.82 -2.24 -9.52
N VAL A 82 -3.94 -1.65 -9.92
CA VAL A 82 -5.29 -2.20 -9.70
C VAL A 82 -6.01 -2.37 -11.03
N ASP A 83 -6.96 -3.30 -11.09
CA ASP A 83 -7.70 -3.60 -12.32
C ASP A 83 -8.83 -2.60 -12.58
N ASP A 84 -9.47 -2.08 -11.53
CA ASP A 84 -10.60 -1.15 -11.60
C ASP A 84 -10.49 -0.10 -10.50
N LEU A 85 -9.90 1.03 -10.84
CA LEU A 85 -9.64 2.13 -9.90
C LEU A 85 -10.94 2.73 -9.34
N SER A 86 -11.98 2.83 -10.16
CA SER A 86 -13.26 3.39 -9.73
C SER A 86 -13.94 2.52 -8.69
N LYS A 87 -13.89 1.21 -8.87
CA LYS A 87 -14.42 0.25 -7.87
C LYS A 87 -13.65 0.31 -6.57
N VAL A 88 -12.33 0.27 -6.64
CA VAL A 88 -11.48 0.35 -5.45
C VAL A 88 -11.71 1.66 -4.70
N GLU A 89 -11.77 2.79 -5.40
CA GLU A 89 -12.07 4.09 -4.79
C GLU A 89 -13.43 4.10 -4.08
N THR A 90 -14.46 3.54 -4.72
CA THR A 90 -15.79 3.43 -4.12
C THR A 90 -15.75 2.62 -2.82
N ASP A 91 -15.06 1.49 -2.83
CA ASP A 91 -14.93 0.62 -1.66
C ASP A 91 -14.12 1.30 -0.53
N LEU A 92 -13.06 2.03 -0.88
CA LEU A 92 -12.27 2.81 0.09
C LEU A 92 -13.07 3.94 0.71
N VAL A 93 -13.82 4.70 -0.08
CA VAL A 93 -14.67 5.79 0.41
C VAL A 93 -15.73 5.28 1.38
N LYS A 94 -16.35 4.13 1.11
CA LYS A 94 -17.29 3.48 2.03
C LYS A 94 -16.66 3.14 3.38
N CYS A 95 -15.35 2.89 3.41
CA CYS A 95 -14.58 2.62 4.62
C CYS A 95 -13.98 3.88 5.27
N GLY A 96 -14.29 5.06 4.75
CA GLY A 96 -13.87 6.35 5.32
C GLY A 96 -12.52 6.89 4.82
N TYR A 97 -11.88 6.24 3.86
CA TYR A 97 -10.64 6.73 3.26
C TYR A 97 -10.92 7.88 2.28
N LYS A 98 -9.97 8.80 2.15
CA LYS A 98 -10.12 10.01 1.33
C LYS A 98 -8.92 10.20 0.41
N ARG A 99 -9.15 10.80 -0.77
CA ARG A 99 -8.09 11.25 -1.65
C ARG A 99 -7.16 12.23 -0.93
N SER A 100 -5.86 12.14 -1.25
CA SER A 100 -4.89 13.11 -0.79
C SER A 100 -4.71 14.28 -1.76
N ILE A 101 -4.62 13.99 -3.06
CA ILE A 101 -4.44 14.99 -4.11
C ILE A 101 -5.25 14.62 -5.35
N GLU A 102 -5.57 15.64 -6.17
CA GLU A 102 -6.08 15.44 -7.51
C GLU A 102 -4.93 15.04 -8.45
N THR A 103 -5.22 14.14 -9.37
CA THR A 103 -4.28 13.70 -10.39
C THR A 103 -4.68 14.23 -11.78
N PRO A 104 -3.71 14.58 -12.65
CA PRO A 104 -4.04 15.00 -14.00
C PRO A 104 -4.63 13.82 -14.79
N ILE A 105 -5.39 14.14 -15.83
CA ILE A 105 -5.85 13.15 -16.80
C ILE A 105 -4.67 12.72 -17.66
N GLU A 106 -4.44 11.43 -17.74
CA GLU A 106 -3.36 10.81 -18.50
C GLU A 106 -3.92 9.89 -19.58
N LYS A 107 -3.19 9.75 -20.68
CA LYS A 107 -3.64 8.98 -21.84
C LYS A 107 -3.75 7.49 -21.59
N HIS A 108 -2.77 6.90 -20.88
CA HIS A 108 -2.62 5.45 -20.77
C HIS A 108 -2.82 4.90 -19.37
N ARG A 109 -3.11 5.76 -18.39
CA ARG A 109 -3.34 5.36 -16.99
C ARG A 109 -4.22 6.34 -16.25
N LYS A 110 -4.82 5.83 -15.19
CA LYS A 110 -5.48 6.64 -14.15
C LYS A 110 -4.72 6.43 -12.86
N ARG A 111 -4.64 7.44 -12.03
CA ARG A 111 -3.97 7.39 -10.74
C ARG A 111 -4.85 7.97 -9.64
N LEU A 112 -4.68 7.45 -8.45
CA LEU A 112 -5.32 7.95 -7.24
C LEU A 112 -4.30 7.93 -6.11
N TYR A 113 -4.14 9.05 -5.43
CA TYR A 113 -3.36 9.13 -4.19
C TYR A 113 -4.29 9.22 -3.00
N LEU A 114 -3.97 8.49 -1.93
CA LEU A 114 -4.73 8.53 -0.69
C LEU A 114 -3.84 8.22 0.51
N PHE A 115 -4.29 8.62 1.69
CA PHE A 115 -3.68 8.22 2.95
C PHE A 115 -4.49 7.09 3.59
N ASP A 116 -3.78 6.11 4.17
CA ASP A 116 -4.42 5.16 5.07
C ASP A 116 -4.64 5.79 6.47
N ASN A 117 -5.19 4.99 7.39
CA ASN A 117 -5.48 5.47 8.77
C ASN A 117 -4.21 5.74 9.61
N PHE A 118 -3.03 5.40 9.10
CA PHE A 118 -1.75 5.59 9.78
C PHE A 118 -0.93 6.74 9.19
N GLY A 119 -1.44 7.40 8.15
CA GLY A 119 -0.75 8.47 7.45
C GLY A 119 0.24 8.03 6.40
N PHE A 120 0.29 6.76 6.01
CA PHE A 120 1.03 6.31 4.83
C PHE A 120 0.29 6.72 3.57
N GLU A 121 1.05 7.28 2.63
CA GLU A 121 0.50 7.60 1.31
C GLU A 121 0.61 6.39 0.37
N TRP A 122 -0.47 6.15 -0.34
CA TRP A 122 -0.57 5.10 -1.36
C TRP A 122 -0.90 5.73 -2.70
N GLU A 123 -0.33 5.19 -3.77
CA GLU A 123 -0.70 5.49 -5.14
C GLU A 123 -1.34 4.25 -5.76
N LEU A 124 -2.54 4.41 -6.29
CA LEU A 124 -3.23 3.35 -7.02
C LEU A 124 -3.22 3.69 -8.50
N ILE A 125 -2.86 2.72 -9.33
CA ILE A 125 -2.67 2.92 -10.77
C ILE A 125 -3.51 1.89 -11.53
N GLU A 126 -4.39 2.39 -12.41
CA GLU A 126 -5.06 1.56 -13.43
C GLU A 126 -4.46 1.91 -14.78
N TYR A 127 -3.85 0.94 -15.46
CA TYR A 127 -3.43 1.08 -16.85
C TYR A 127 -4.64 0.88 -17.76
N THR A 128 -4.91 1.87 -18.62
CA THR A 128 -6.03 1.84 -19.57
C THR A 128 -5.66 1.24 -20.92
N SER A 129 -4.36 1.04 -21.17
CA SER A 129 -3.83 0.35 -22.34
C SER A 129 -3.27 -1.02 -21.97
N GLN A 130 -3.43 -2.00 -22.86
CA GLN A 130 -2.82 -3.32 -22.73
C GLN A 130 -1.49 -3.42 -23.50
N ASP A 131 -1.10 -2.39 -24.22
CA ASP A 131 0.19 -2.37 -24.94
C ASP A 131 1.34 -2.17 -23.94
N PRO A 132 2.29 -3.10 -23.85
CA PRO A 132 3.46 -2.94 -22.99
C PRO A 132 4.29 -1.69 -23.29
N ALA A 133 4.24 -1.17 -24.51
CA ALA A 133 4.93 0.07 -24.90
C ALA A 133 4.35 1.32 -24.22
N ASP A 134 3.09 1.26 -23.78
CA ASP A 134 2.42 2.36 -23.11
C ASP A 134 2.71 2.38 -21.59
N LYS A 135 3.31 1.32 -21.06
CA LYS A 135 3.66 1.21 -19.66
C LYS A 135 4.85 2.13 -19.36
N PHE A 136 4.75 2.88 -18.27
CA PHE A 136 5.78 3.84 -17.84
C PHE A 136 6.01 5.04 -18.78
N LEU A 137 5.04 5.36 -19.64
CA LEU A 137 5.07 6.63 -20.37
C LEU A 137 4.74 7.80 -19.45
N TYR A 138 5.46 8.90 -19.64
CA TYR A 138 5.35 10.12 -18.81
C TYR A 138 4.73 11.27 -19.63
N GLU A 139 3.69 10.98 -20.37
CA GLU A 139 2.97 11.94 -21.21
C GLU A 139 1.63 12.37 -20.61
#